data_05043971722c24448e6d44693bd259d2
#
_entry.id   05043971722c24448e6d44693bd259d2
#
_cell.length_a   1.000
_cell.length_b   1.000
_cell.length_c   1.000
_cell.angle_alpha   90.00
_cell.angle_beta   90.00
_cell.angle_gamma   90.00
#
_symmetry.space_group_name_H-M   'P 1'
#
loop_
_entity.id
_entity.type
_entity.pdbx_description
1 polymer ?
#
loop_
_entity_poly.entity_id
_entity_poly.type
_entity_poly.pdbx_seq_one_letter_code
_entity_poly.pdbx_strand_id
1 'polypeptide(L)'
;MFILLLSYIKPIEEVDGLMREHVAWLRRHFDAGRFVVSGRRIPRTGGVIVARGDDRDEIEAIAACDPFVTGGVATCEVIQFRASQTADDFVASR
;
A
#
# COMPACT_ATOMS: atom_id res chain seq x y z
N MET A 1 -7.10 -10.16 -4.60
CA MET A 1 -6.74 -8.74 -4.41
C MET A 1 -6.40 -8.46 -2.97
N PHE A 2 -5.74 -7.36 -2.71
CA PHE A 2 -5.31 -6.98 -1.37
C PHE A 2 -5.58 -5.52 -1.10
N ILE A 3 -5.85 -5.22 0.16
CA ILE A 3 -5.85 -3.87 0.68
C ILE A 3 -4.74 -3.78 1.71
N LEU A 4 -3.84 -2.81 1.55
CA LEU A 4 -2.79 -2.51 2.52
C LEU A 4 -3.21 -1.26 3.28
N LEU A 5 -3.37 -1.41 4.59
CA LEU A 5 -3.74 -0.30 5.47
C LEU A 5 -2.51 0.12 6.26
N LEU A 6 -2.04 1.32 5.97
CA LEU A 6 -0.92 1.93 6.70
C LEU A 6 -1.47 2.82 7.80
N SER A 7 -0.93 2.68 8.99
CA SER A 7 -1.26 3.53 10.14
C SER A 7 0.01 4.17 10.67
N TYR A 8 0.03 5.50 10.77
CA TYR A 8 1.19 6.20 11.30
C TYR A 8 1.30 5.99 12.80
N ILE A 9 2.52 5.72 13.27
CA ILE A 9 2.82 5.49 14.69
C ILE A 9 3.86 6.47 15.21
N LYS A 10 4.21 7.47 14.40
CA LYS A 10 5.17 8.53 14.76
C LYS A 10 4.60 9.86 14.30
N PRO A 11 5.14 10.99 14.84
CA PRO A 11 4.70 12.31 14.40
C PRO A 11 4.84 12.52 12.91
N ILE A 12 3.97 13.36 12.35
CA ILE A 12 3.88 13.56 10.91
C ILE A 12 5.20 14.06 10.31
N GLU A 13 6.00 14.78 11.09
CA GLU A 13 7.30 15.28 10.64
C GLU A 13 8.26 14.13 10.35
N GLU A 14 8.20 13.05 11.13
CA GLU A 14 9.02 11.86 10.87
C GLU A 14 8.51 11.09 9.67
N VAL A 15 7.20 11.03 9.48
CA VAL A 15 6.60 10.43 8.28
C VAL A 15 7.04 11.20 7.04
N ASP A 16 6.95 12.52 7.08
CA ASP A 16 7.34 13.37 5.94
C ASP A 16 8.83 13.22 5.61
N GLY A 17 9.67 12.93 6.60
CA GLY A 17 11.09 12.68 6.39
C GLY A 17 11.38 11.45 5.54
N LEU A 18 10.43 10.52 5.42
CA LEU A 18 10.56 9.29 4.63
C LEU A 18 9.68 9.31 3.37
N MET A 19 9.02 10.43 3.09
CA MET A 19 8.03 10.51 2.02
C MET A 19 8.66 10.23 0.65
N ARG A 20 9.86 10.74 0.38
CA ARG A 20 10.51 10.55 -0.91
C ARG A 20 10.78 9.07 -1.19
N GLU A 21 11.30 8.37 -0.20
CA GLU A 21 11.61 6.95 -0.31
C GLU A 21 10.32 6.13 -0.45
N HIS A 22 9.28 6.48 0.31
CA HIS A 22 7.98 5.82 0.23
C HIS A 22 7.37 5.98 -1.16
N VAL A 23 7.40 7.18 -1.73
CA VAL A 23 6.87 7.44 -3.07
C VAL A 23 7.66 6.66 -4.13
N ALA A 24 8.98 6.55 -3.99
CA ALA A 24 9.79 5.75 -4.91
C ALA A 24 9.41 4.27 -4.84
N TRP A 25 9.14 3.75 -3.65
CA TRP A 25 8.67 2.37 -3.46
C TRP A 25 7.28 2.18 -4.09
N LEU A 26 6.34 3.11 -3.88
CA LEU A 26 5.04 3.06 -4.53
C LEU A 26 5.19 3.00 -6.05
N ARG A 27 6.01 3.87 -6.62
CA ARG A 27 6.18 3.97 -8.08
C ARG A 27 6.68 2.66 -8.67
N ARG A 28 7.63 1.99 -8.00
CA ARG A 28 8.13 0.70 -8.47
C ARG A 28 7.00 -0.33 -8.61
N HIS A 29 6.09 -0.37 -7.64
CA HIS A 29 5.02 -1.37 -7.63
C HIS A 29 3.85 -0.98 -8.52
N PHE A 30 3.62 0.32 -8.75
CA PHE A 30 2.70 0.77 -9.79
C PHE A 30 3.23 0.41 -11.18
N ASP A 31 4.52 0.67 -11.44
CA ASP A 31 5.14 0.36 -12.73
C ASP A 31 5.13 -1.14 -13.01
N ALA A 32 5.27 -1.96 -11.98
CA ALA A 32 5.20 -3.41 -12.09
C ALA A 32 3.77 -3.94 -12.27
N GLY A 33 2.75 -3.08 -12.22
CA GLY A 33 1.36 -3.48 -12.34
C GLY A 33 0.77 -4.10 -11.08
N ARG A 34 1.50 -4.08 -9.96
CA ARG A 34 1.03 -4.67 -8.72
C ARG A 34 0.02 -3.78 -8.00
N PHE A 35 0.31 -2.48 -7.89
CA PHE A 35 -0.56 -1.52 -7.22
C PHE A 35 -1.55 -0.90 -8.21
N VAL A 36 -2.79 -0.74 -7.78
CA VAL A 36 -3.90 -0.22 -8.59
C VAL A 36 -4.21 1.23 -8.24
N VAL A 37 -4.28 1.52 -6.96
CA VAL A 37 -4.60 2.84 -6.45
C VAL A 37 -4.02 2.98 -5.06
N SER A 38 -3.59 4.17 -4.71
CA SER A 38 -3.13 4.48 -3.36
C SER A 38 -3.50 5.92 -3.01
N GLY A 39 -3.59 6.20 -1.73
CA GLY A 39 -3.86 7.55 -1.25
C GLY A 39 -3.73 7.62 0.26
N ARG A 40 -3.74 8.85 0.77
CA ARG A 40 -3.71 9.07 2.21
C ARG A 40 -5.12 8.98 2.79
N ARG A 41 -5.20 8.53 4.02
CA ARG A 41 -6.47 8.52 4.75
C ARG A 41 -6.88 9.95 5.09
N ILE A 42 -8.18 10.15 5.24
CA ILE A 42 -8.77 11.44 5.65
C ILE A 42 -9.52 11.20 6.95
N PRO A 43 -9.09 11.78 8.09
CA PRO A 43 -7.90 12.62 8.27
C PRO A 43 -6.60 11.86 8.04
N ARG A 44 -5.50 12.57 7.92
CA ARG A 44 -4.19 12.02 7.56
C ARG A 44 -3.58 11.22 8.72
N THR A 45 -4.03 9.99 8.88
CA THR A 45 -3.56 9.06 9.92
C THR A 45 -2.81 7.86 9.33
N GLY A 46 -2.69 7.79 8.02
CA GLY A 46 -2.06 6.70 7.32
C GLY A 46 -2.38 6.73 5.84
N GLY A 47 -2.31 5.57 5.21
CA GLY A 47 -2.58 5.43 3.79
C GLY A 47 -3.33 4.14 3.49
N VAL A 48 -3.81 4.05 2.25
CA VAL A 48 -4.48 2.86 1.73
C VAL A 48 -3.88 2.56 0.37
N ILE A 49 -3.57 1.29 0.12
CA ILE A 49 -3.10 0.82 -1.18
C ILE A 49 -3.97 -0.37 -1.57
N VAL A 50 -4.45 -0.39 -2.81
CA VAL A 50 -5.12 -1.56 -3.37
C VAL A 50 -4.14 -2.23 -4.33
N ALA A 51 -3.95 -3.54 -4.17
CA ALA A 51 -2.98 -4.31 -4.93
C ALA A 51 -3.64 -5.52 -5.59
N ARG A 52 -3.14 -5.86 -6.78
CA ARG A 52 -3.52 -7.05 -7.50
C ARG A 52 -2.76 -8.27 -7.00
N GLY A 53 -3.31 -9.45 -7.30
CA GLY A 53 -2.64 -10.71 -7.05
C GLY A 53 -3.41 -11.57 -6.06
N ASP A 54 -2.89 -12.77 -5.84
CA ASP A 54 -3.49 -13.76 -4.93
C ASP A 54 -2.48 -14.41 -4.00
N ASP A 55 -1.20 -14.09 -4.15
CA ASP A 55 -0.12 -14.62 -3.30
C ASP A 55 0.10 -13.68 -2.12
N ARG A 56 -0.43 -14.08 -0.96
CA ARG A 56 -0.33 -13.28 0.26
C ARG A 56 1.12 -13.08 0.72
N ASP A 57 1.95 -14.13 0.62
CA ASP A 57 3.34 -14.05 1.06
C ASP A 57 4.11 -13.01 0.24
N GLU A 58 3.83 -12.96 -1.07
CA GLU A 58 4.45 -11.98 -1.96
C GLU A 58 4.06 -10.55 -1.56
N ILE A 59 2.76 -10.31 -1.32
CA ILE A 59 2.31 -8.96 -0.98
C ILE A 59 2.79 -8.54 0.41
N GLU A 60 2.88 -9.47 1.35
CA GLU A 60 3.41 -9.16 2.69
C GLU A 60 4.88 -8.81 2.62
N ALA A 61 5.66 -9.48 1.76
CA ALA A 61 7.07 -9.14 1.55
C ALA A 61 7.21 -7.74 0.94
N ILE A 62 6.35 -7.40 -0.01
CA ILE A 62 6.33 -6.06 -0.62
C ILE A 62 6.00 -5.00 0.43
N ALA A 63 4.97 -5.25 1.24
CA ALA A 63 4.53 -4.31 2.28
C ALA A 63 5.63 -4.10 3.33
N ALA A 64 6.36 -5.15 3.69
CA ALA A 64 7.43 -5.07 4.68
C ALA A 64 8.61 -4.22 4.19
N CYS A 65 8.73 -3.98 2.91
CA CYS A 65 9.80 -3.17 2.32
C CYS A 65 9.43 -1.69 2.16
N ASP A 66 8.19 -1.31 2.52
CA ASP A 66 7.80 0.10 2.51
C ASP A 66 8.71 0.89 3.45
N PRO A 67 9.37 1.96 2.97
CA PRO A 67 10.21 2.79 3.83
C PRO A 67 9.51 3.35 5.06
N PHE A 68 8.20 3.56 5.02
CA PHE A 68 7.44 3.93 6.21
C PHE A 68 7.45 2.81 7.26
N VAL A 69 7.42 1.57 6.81
CA VAL A 69 7.44 0.41 7.71
C VAL A 69 8.86 0.13 8.18
N THR A 70 9.84 0.06 7.27
CA THR A 70 11.24 -0.18 7.62
C THR A 70 11.82 0.94 8.47
N GLY A 71 11.35 2.17 8.26
CA GLY A 71 11.77 3.33 9.04
C GLY A 71 11.04 3.47 10.37
N GLY A 72 10.09 2.58 10.67
CA GLY A 72 9.41 2.56 11.97
C GLY A 72 8.39 3.66 12.19
N VAL A 73 7.92 4.33 11.12
CA VAL A 73 6.94 5.42 11.26
C VAL A 73 5.51 4.97 10.98
N ALA A 74 5.32 3.76 10.46
CA ALA A 74 3.99 3.21 10.18
C ALA A 74 3.98 1.71 10.37
N THR A 75 2.78 1.18 10.64
CA THR A 75 2.50 -0.24 10.54
C THR A 75 1.66 -0.48 9.30
N CYS A 76 1.66 -1.71 8.79
CA CYS A 76 0.86 -2.08 7.64
C CYS A 76 0.06 -3.34 7.94
N GLU A 77 -1.25 -3.25 7.77
CA GLU A 77 -2.13 -4.42 7.82
C GLU A 77 -2.46 -4.83 6.39
N VAL A 78 -2.31 -6.13 6.10
CA VAL A 78 -2.63 -6.69 4.79
C VAL A 78 -3.96 -7.43 4.89
N ILE A 79 -4.94 -7.00 4.09
CA ILE A 79 -6.25 -7.65 3.99
C ILE A 79 -6.33 -8.28 2.61
N GLN A 80 -6.56 -9.59 2.58
CA GLN A 80 -6.79 -10.30 1.32
C GLN A 80 -8.28 -10.47 1.09
N PHE A 81 -8.71 -10.24 -0.13
CA PHE A 81 -10.09 -10.50 -0.51
C PHE A 81 -10.17 -11.01 -1.94
N ARG A 82 -11.26 -11.72 -2.23
CA ARG A 82 -11.54 -12.19 -3.59
C ARG A 82 -12.57 -11.25 -4.22
N ALA A 83 -12.16 -10.58 -5.29
CA ALA A 83 -13.09 -9.71 -6.03
C ALA A 83 -14.16 -10.58 -6.68
N SER A 84 -15.42 -10.38 -6.33
CA SER A 84 -16.55 -11.11 -6.89
C SER A 84 -17.40 -10.23 -7.81
N GLN A 85 -17.31 -8.91 -7.66
CA GLN A 85 -18.00 -7.94 -8.49
C GLN A 85 -17.10 -6.75 -8.71
N THR A 86 -17.09 -6.23 -9.94
CA THR A 86 -16.31 -5.04 -10.28
C THR A 86 -17.15 -4.15 -11.19
N ALA A 87 -16.84 -2.87 -11.23
CA ALA A 87 -17.39 -1.97 -12.23
C ALA A 87 -16.86 -2.38 -13.62
N ASP A 88 -17.61 -2.05 -14.67
CA ASP A 88 -17.28 -2.47 -16.05
C ASP A 88 -15.91 -1.96 -16.51
N ASP A 89 -15.48 -0.81 -16.02
CA ASP A 89 -14.20 -0.19 -16.38
C ASP A 89 -13.05 -0.61 -15.47
N PHE A 90 -13.29 -1.45 -14.48
CA PHE A 90 -12.26 -1.88 -13.52
C PHE A 90 -11.68 -3.23 -13.95
N VAL A 91 -10.35 -3.30 -13.99
CA VAL A 91 -9.62 -4.54 -14.31
C VAL A 91 -8.89 -5.02 -13.06
N ALA A 92 -9.44 -6.05 -12.41
CA ALA A 92 -8.91 -6.59 -11.15
C ALA A 92 -7.70 -7.50 -11.35
N SER A 93 -7.66 -8.23 -12.48
CA SER A 93 -6.59 -9.20 -12.74
C SER A 93 -5.96 -8.92 -14.10
N ARG A 94 -4.65 -8.89 -14.12
CA ARG A 94 -3.87 -8.76 -15.34
C ARG A 94 -2.66 -9.65 -15.26
#